data_ca15d583faf110385a9d7bf39cfbb551
#
_entry.id   ca15d583faf110385a9d7bf39cfbb551
#
_cell.length_a   1.000
_cell.length_b   1.000
_cell.length_c   1.000
_cell.angle_alpha   90.00
_cell.angle_beta   90.00
_cell.angle_gamma   90.00
#
_symmetry.space_group_name_H-M   'P 1'
#
loop_
_entity.id
_entity.type
_entity.pdbx_description
1 polymer ?
#
loop_
_entity_poly.entity_id
_entity_poly.type
_entity_poly.pdbx_seq_one_letter_code
_entity_poly.pdbx_strand_id
1 'polypeptide(L)'
;MSLLYEVRGLVRRYGRVTALDLPALGVDELRIHSGQGLTLVGYNGSGKSTLLRLLAFLEEPDEGRIIYHGGEDPRREVSLLLQEPYLLKTTVFENVVLGLKLRGRRDGLEDAYQAAMRQVGFD
;
A
#
# COMPACT_ATOMS: atom_id res chain seq x y z
N MET A 1 0.19 11.07 -17.90
CA MET A 1 0.25 10.63 -16.49
C MET A 1 1.71 10.58 -16.05
N SER A 2 1.98 11.08 -14.86
CA SER A 2 3.33 11.10 -14.33
C SER A 2 3.71 9.75 -13.71
N LEU A 3 4.99 9.41 -13.77
CA LEU A 3 5.52 8.21 -13.16
C LEU A 3 5.46 8.34 -11.64
N LEU A 4 4.89 7.35 -10.98
CA LEU A 4 4.75 7.33 -9.52
C LEU A 4 5.71 6.34 -8.86
N TYR A 5 5.82 5.14 -9.41
CA TYR A 5 6.74 4.11 -8.93
C TYR A 5 7.64 3.60 -10.04
N GLU A 6 8.90 3.36 -9.70
CA GLU A 6 9.82 2.55 -10.48
C GLU A 6 10.30 1.41 -9.59
N VAL A 7 10.12 0.18 -10.06
CA VAL A 7 10.53 -1.03 -9.35
C VAL A 7 11.47 -1.80 -10.22
N ARG A 8 12.67 -2.13 -9.72
CA ARG A 8 13.69 -2.83 -10.49
C ARG A 8 14.29 -3.97 -9.70
N GLY A 9 14.35 -5.15 -10.31
CA GLY A 9 15.05 -6.31 -9.80
C GLY A 9 14.59 -6.79 -8.44
N LEU A 10 13.31 -6.61 -8.11
CA LEU A 10 12.77 -6.76 -6.77
C LEU A 10 12.72 -8.21 -6.30
N VAL A 11 13.39 -8.48 -5.19
CA VAL A 11 13.42 -9.80 -4.54
C VAL A 11 13.20 -9.62 -3.04
N ARG A 12 12.36 -10.47 -2.46
CA ARG A 12 12.13 -10.51 -1.02
C ARG A 12 12.16 -11.94 -0.52
N ARG A 13 12.97 -12.18 0.51
CA ARG A 13 13.12 -13.49 1.15
C ARG A 13 12.76 -13.41 2.62
N TYR A 14 12.17 -14.49 3.13
CA TYR A 14 11.97 -14.70 4.55
C TYR A 14 12.75 -15.96 4.94
N GLY A 15 13.94 -15.77 5.52
CA GLY A 15 14.85 -16.86 5.79
C GLY A 15 15.27 -17.56 4.49
N ARG A 16 14.93 -18.84 4.34
CA ARG A 16 15.26 -19.64 3.16
C ARG A 16 14.16 -19.59 2.09
N VAL A 17 13.04 -18.96 2.39
CA VAL A 17 11.91 -18.89 1.47
C VAL A 17 11.97 -17.61 0.66
N THR A 18 12.00 -17.74 -0.66
CA THR A 18 11.86 -16.59 -1.56
C THR A 18 10.37 -16.31 -1.73
N ALA A 19 9.90 -15.26 -1.08
CA ALA A 19 8.49 -14.86 -1.12
C ALA A 19 8.13 -14.15 -2.43
N LEU A 20 9.08 -13.40 -2.99
CA LEU A 20 8.89 -12.66 -4.23
C LEU A 20 10.21 -12.57 -4.97
N ASP A 21 10.19 -12.87 -6.26
CA ASP A 21 11.32 -12.71 -7.17
C ASP A 21 10.79 -12.29 -8.54
N LEU A 22 10.68 -10.97 -8.75
CA LEU A 22 10.13 -10.45 -10.00
C LEU A 22 11.01 -10.81 -11.21
N PRO A 23 12.35 -10.71 -11.15
CA PRO A 23 13.18 -11.15 -12.27
C PRO A 23 12.95 -12.61 -12.67
N ALA A 24 12.78 -13.52 -11.71
CA ALA A 24 12.50 -14.92 -11.99
C ALA A 24 11.14 -15.12 -12.69
N LEU A 25 10.21 -14.18 -12.49
CA LEU A 25 8.90 -14.19 -13.17
C LEU A 25 8.95 -13.44 -14.51
N GLY A 26 10.10 -12.97 -14.93
CA GLY A 26 10.25 -12.22 -16.18
C GLY A 26 9.96 -10.73 -16.06
N VAL A 27 9.84 -10.22 -14.84
CA VAL A 27 9.56 -8.80 -14.60
C VAL A 27 10.81 -8.13 -14.05
N ASP A 28 11.67 -7.62 -14.91
CA ASP A 28 12.89 -6.92 -14.50
C ASP A 28 12.59 -5.50 -14.02
N GLU A 29 11.58 -4.87 -14.59
CA GLU A 29 11.17 -3.51 -14.25
C GLU A 29 9.65 -3.39 -14.27
N LEU A 30 9.12 -2.69 -13.27
CA LEU A 30 7.71 -2.35 -13.20
C LEU A 30 7.59 -0.85 -12.99
N ARG A 31 6.79 -0.20 -13.84
CA ARG A 31 6.50 1.23 -13.73
C ARG A 31 5.02 1.44 -13.49
N ILE A 32 4.70 2.25 -12.50
CA ILE A 32 3.32 2.60 -12.17
C ILE A 32 3.18 4.11 -12.26
N HIS A 33 2.19 4.55 -13.02
CA HIS A 33 1.92 5.97 -13.23
C HIS A 33 0.74 6.43 -12.36
N SER A 34 0.74 7.70 -12.01
CA SER A 34 -0.37 8.28 -11.26
C SER A 34 -1.67 8.15 -12.05
N GLY A 35 -2.78 7.86 -11.35
CA GLY A 35 -4.08 7.66 -11.99
C GLY A 35 -4.28 6.31 -12.66
N GLN A 36 -3.27 5.44 -12.64
CA GLN A 36 -3.34 4.12 -13.25
C GLN A 36 -3.95 3.11 -12.27
N GLY A 37 -4.88 2.29 -12.76
CA GLY A 37 -5.37 1.13 -12.03
C GLY A 37 -4.62 -0.12 -12.49
N LEU A 38 -4.08 -0.88 -11.54
CA LEU A 38 -3.37 -2.13 -11.83
C LEU A 38 -3.99 -3.30 -11.04
N THR A 39 -4.11 -4.43 -11.70
CA THR A 39 -4.57 -5.67 -11.07
C THR A 39 -3.43 -6.68 -11.05
N LEU A 40 -3.18 -7.26 -9.88
CA LEU A 40 -2.21 -8.33 -9.71
C LEU A 40 -2.96 -9.67 -9.73
N VAL A 41 -2.55 -10.55 -10.62
CA VAL A 41 -3.16 -11.87 -10.78
C VAL A 41 -2.10 -12.95 -10.60
N GLY A 42 -2.44 -13.98 -9.86
CA GLY A 42 -1.54 -15.09 -9.62
C GLY A 42 -2.13 -16.07 -8.60
N TYR A 43 -1.51 -17.23 -8.49
CA TYR A 43 -1.91 -18.23 -7.51
C TYR A 43 -1.57 -17.77 -6.08
N ASN A 44 -2.21 -18.40 -5.10
CA ASN A 44 -1.84 -18.19 -3.70
C ASN A 44 -0.37 -18.57 -3.49
N GLY A 45 0.37 -17.72 -2.77
CA GLY A 45 1.79 -17.95 -2.57
C GLY A 45 2.69 -17.45 -3.70
N SER A 46 2.13 -16.75 -4.71
CA SER A 46 2.91 -16.19 -5.82
C SER A 46 3.63 -14.88 -5.48
N GLY A 47 3.42 -14.32 -4.29
CA GLY A 47 4.09 -13.11 -3.84
C GLY A 47 3.26 -11.83 -3.98
N LYS A 48 1.98 -11.91 -4.32
CA LYS A 48 1.11 -10.72 -4.50
C LYS A 48 1.06 -9.85 -3.25
N SER A 49 0.78 -10.47 -2.10
CA SER A 49 0.71 -9.75 -0.82
C SER A 49 2.06 -9.15 -0.43
N THR A 50 3.14 -9.88 -0.71
CA THR A 50 4.51 -9.40 -0.45
C THR A 50 4.81 -8.17 -1.31
N LEU A 51 4.46 -8.19 -2.58
CA LEU A 51 4.64 -7.04 -3.46
C LEU A 51 3.86 -5.82 -2.94
N LEU A 52 2.61 -6.01 -2.53
CA LEU A 52 1.80 -4.92 -1.99
C LEU A 52 2.42 -4.32 -0.72
N ARG A 53 2.94 -5.15 0.18
CA ARG A 53 3.62 -4.66 1.38
C ARG A 53 4.90 -3.88 1.06
N LEU A 54 5.65 -4.32 0.07
CA LEU A 54 6.83 -3.60 -0.40
C LEU A 54 6.47 -2.26 -1.02
N LEU A 55 5.42 -2.21 -1.86
CA LEU A 55 4.95 -0.96 -2.48
C LEU A 55 4.36 0.01 -1.45
N ALA A 56 3.84 -0.49 -0.34
CA ALA A 56 3.34 0.33 0.76
C ALA A 56 4.45 0.74 1.75
N PHE A 57 5.69 0.36 1.50
CA PHE A 57 6.85 0.66 2.33
C PHE A 57 6.75 0.10 3.76
N LEU A 58 6.04 -1.01 3.90
CA LEU A 58 5.96 -1.74 5.18
C LEU A 58 7.10 -2.74 5.34
N GLU A 59 7.74 -3.10 4.25
CA GLU A 59 8.91 -3.99 4.21
C GLU A 59 9.94 -3.43 3.25
N GLU A 60 11.19 -3.87 3.41
CA GLU A 60 12.29 -3.52 2.50
C GLU A 60 12.66 -4.73 1.64
N PRO A 61 13.05 -4.54 0.37
CA PRO A 61 13.48 -5.65 -0.46
C PRO A 61 14.87 -6.15 -0.06
N ASP A 62 15.13 -7.43 -0.32
CA ASP A 62 16.47 -8.01 -0.15
C ASP A 62 17.36 -7.68 -1.35
N GLU A 63 16.78 -7.60 -2.54
CA GLU A 63 17.48 -7.18 -3.76
C GLU A 63 16.56 -6.25 -4.55
N GLY A 64 17.18 -5.43 -5.37
CA GLY A 64 16.45 -4.45 -6.18
C GLY A 64 16.09 -3.21 -5.41
N ARG A 65 15.24 -2.40 -6.01
CA ARG A 65 14.85 -1.12 -5.42
C ARG A 65 13.47 -0.67 -5.86
N ILE A 66 12.86 0.13 -5.00
CA ILE A 66 11.60 0.81 -5.26
C ILE A 66 11.88 2.30 -5.17
N ILE A 67 11.61 3.04 -6.24
CA ILE A 67 11.73 4.49 -6.27
C ILE A 67 10.31 5.05 -6.34
N TYR A 68 9.97 5.88 -5.35
CA TYR A 68 8.68 6.55 -5.28
C TYR A 68 8.85 8.01 -5.66
N HIS A 69 8.11 8.46 -6.67
CA HIS A 69 8.17 9.82 -7.21
C HIS A 69 7.07 10.75 -6.68
N GLY A 70 6.33 10.33 -5.68
CA GLY A 70 5.36 11.20 -4.99
C GLY A 70 6.01 12.13 -4.00
N GLY A 71 5.32 12.41 -2.89
CA GLY A 71 5.84 13.28 -1.84
C GLY A 71 7.05 12.72 -1.11
N GLU A 72 7.59 13.49 -0.18
CA GLU A 72 8.83 13.15 0.54
C GLU A 72 8.67 11.95 1.47
N ASP A 73 7.46 11.75 2.02
CA ASP A 73 7.18 10.63 2.91
C ASP A 73 6.09 9.75 2.33
N PRO A 74 6.45 8.68 1.61
CA PRO A 74 5.47 7.81 0.97
C PRO A 74 4.53 7.13 1.96
N ARG A 75 4.94 6.90 3.20
CA ARG A 75 4.08 6.28 4.22
C ARG A 75 2.88 7.16 4.58
N ARG A 76 2.94 8.45 4.33
CA ARG A 76 1.83 9.38 4.53
C ARG A 76 0.87 9.42 3.36
N GLU A 77 1.30 8.96 2.20
CA GLU A 77 0.51 9.05 0.97
C GLU A 77 -0.05 7.70 0.51
N VAL A 78 0.63 6.61 0.87
CA VAL A 78 0.26 5.26 0.42
C VAL A 78 -0.46 4.53 1.53
N SER A 79 -1.57 3.89 1.18
CA SER A 79 -2.33 3.05 2.10
C SER A 79 -2.47 1.64 1.54
N LEU A 80 -2.41 0.66 2.43
CA LEU A 80 -2.62 -0.74 2.10
C LEU A 80 -3.88 -1.23 2.80
N LEU A 81 -4.82 -1.77 2.01
CA LEU A 81 -5.97 -2.46 2.55
C LEU A 81 -5.65 -3.95 2.62
N LEU A 82 -5.63 -4.49 3.82
CA LEU A 82 -5.35 -5.90 4.06
C LEU A 82 -6.57 -6.76 3.72
N GLN A 83 -6.33 -8.03 3.42
CA GLN A 83 -7.40 -9.00 3.16
C GLN A 83 -8.32 -9.13 4.38
N GLU A 84 -7.74 -9.14 5.58
CA GLU A 84 -8.47 -9.08 6.85
C GLU A 84 -8.12 -7.77 7.55
N PRO A 85 -8.91 -6.71 7.34
CA PRO A 85 -8.62 -5.42 7.97
C PRO A 85 -8.66 -5.52 9.49
N TYR A 86 -7.71 -4.86 10.14
CA TYR A 86 -7.66 -4.80 11.59
C TYR A 86 -8.50 -3.64 12.10
N LEU A 87 -9.35 -3.92 13.08
CA LEU A 87 -10.16 -2.91 13.75
C LEU A 87 -9.74 -2.79 15.21
N LEU A 88 -9.56 -1.57 15.68
CA LEU A 88 -9.32 -1.29 17.08
C LEU A 88 -10.61 -1.46 17.88
N LYS A 89 -10.49 -1.90 19.13
CA LYS A 89 -11.63 -2.02 20.03
C LYS A 89 -12.02 -0.65 20.57
N THR A 90 -12.64 0.15 19.71
CA THR A 90 -13.09 1.50 20.02
C THR A 90 -14.28 1.85 19.11
N THR A 91 -14.65 3.11 19.05
CA THR A 91 -15.81 3.54 18.25
C THR A 91 -15.54 3.43 16.75
N VAL A 92 -16.61 3.45 15.97
CA VAL A 92 -16.54 3.52 14.50
C VAL A 92 -15.81 4.80 14.09
N PHE A 93 -16.12 5.94 14.71
CA PHE A 93 -15.47 7.21 14.46
C PHE A 93 -13.94 7.10 14.61
N GLU A 94 -13.49 6.57 15.74
CA GLU A 94 -12.03 6.44 16.00
C GLU A 94 -11.34 5.54 14.98
N ASN A 95 -11.98 4.45 14.54
CA ASN A 95 -11.45 3.58 13.52
C ASN A 95 -11.35 4.28 12.16
N VAL A 96 -12.39 5.02 11.78
CA VAL A 96 -12.44 5.70 10.47
C VAL A 96 -11.39 6.80 10.37
N VAL A 97 -11.19 7.58 11.43
CA VAL A 97 -10.26 8.71 11.41
C VAL A 97 -8.84 8.36 11.82
N LEU A 98 -8.60 7.11 12.21
CA LEU A 98 -7.28 6.68 12.71
C LEU A 98 -6.15 7.04 11.74
N GLY A 99 -6.32 6.76 10.46
CA GLY A 99 -5.31 7.05 9.44
C GLY A 99 -4.98 8.54 9.36
N LEU A 100 -5.98 9.40 9.49
CA LEU A 100 -5.77 10.86 9.49
C LEU A 100 -5.01 11.29 10.73
N LYS A 101 -5.35 10.74 11.90
CA LYS A 101 -4.64 11.04 13.15
C LYS A 101 -3.19 10.59 13.10
N LEU A 102 -2.94 9.40 12.57
CA LEU A 102 -1.58 8.87 12.42
C LEU A 102 -0.72 9.71 11.47
N ARG A 103 -1.36 10.37 10.50
CA ARG A 103 -0.70 11.31 9.59
C ARG A 103 -0.58 12.72 10.16
N GLY A 104 -0.95 12.92 11.42
CA GLY A 104 -0.82 14.19 12.12
C GLY A 104 -1.98 15.15 11.96
N ARG A 105 -3.06 14.76 11.29
CA ARG A 105 -4.23 15.61 11.14
C ARG A 105 -5.05 15.61 12.43
N ARG A 106 -5.39 16.80 12.92
CA ARG A 106 -6.17 16.98 14.14
C ARG A 106 -7.48 17.74 13.92
N ASP A 107 -7.57 18.51 12.84
CA ASP A 107 -8.71 19.36 12.53
C ASP A 107 -9.59 18.72 11.45
N GLY A 108 -10.89 19.04 11.48
CA GLY A 108 -11.84 18.62 10.47
C GLY A 108 -12.10 17.10 10.45
N LEU A 109 -11.80 16.40 11.54
CA LEU A 109 -11.98 14.96 11.62
C LEU A 109 -13.47 14.55 11.52
N GLU A 110 -14.36 15.31 12.17
CA GLU A 110 -15.80 15.02 12.11
C GLU A 110 -16.34 15.17 10.69
N ASP A 111 -15.96 16.23 9.99
CA ASP A 111 -16.38 16.45 8.60
C ASP A 111 -15.83 15.36 7.68
N ALA A 112 -14.58 14.98 7.86
CA ALA A 112 -13.95 13.89 7.09
C ALA A 112 -14.64 12.56 7.37
N TYR A 113 -14.99 12.29 8.62
CA TYR A 113 -15.74 11.10 9.02
C TYR A 113 -17.10 11.05 8.33
N GLN A 114 -17.88 12.15 8.40
CA GLN A 114 -19.20 12.22 7.77
C GLN A 114 -19.10 12.03 6.25
N ALA A 115 -18.12 12.64 5.60
CA ALA A 115 -17.91 12.49 4.18
C ALA A 115 -17.58 11.02 3.81
N ALA A 116 -16.69 10.38 4.57
CA ALA A 116 -16.33 8.98 4.34
C ALA A 116 -17.52 8.05 4.53
N MET A 117 -18.32 8.26 5.59
CA MET A 117 -19.48 7.42 5.87
C MET A 117 -20.54 7.54 4.77
N ARG A 118 -20.78 8.76 4.26
CA ARG A 118 -21.70 8.96 3.13
C ARG A 118 -21.20 8.27 1.86
N GLN A 119 -19.89 8.34 1.63
CA GLN A 119 -19.29 7.74 0.43
C GLN A 119 -19.52 6.22 0.38
N VAL A 120 -19.56 5.55 1.52
CA VAL A 120 -19.79 4.10 1.61
C VAL A 120 -21.25 3.74 1.93
N GLY A 121 -22.16 4.70 1.93
CA GLY A 121 -23.59 4.46 2.06
C GLY A 121 -24.15 4.57 3.47
N PHE A 122 -23.41 5.10 4.42
CA PHE A 122 -23.91 5.39 5.77
C PHE A 122 -24.18 6.89 5.92
N ASP A 123 -25.41 7.23 6.22
CA ASP A 123 -25.83 8.64 6.44
C ASP A 123 -25.85 9.00 7.92
#